data_2b0447afdb72409dbcfa23619a4fc640
#
_entry.id   2b0447afdb72409dbcfa23619a4fc640
#
_cell.length_a   1.000
_cell.length_b   1.000
_cell.length_c   1.000
_cell.angle_alpha   90.00
_cell.angle_beta   90.00
_cell.angle_gamma   90.00
#
_symmetry.space_group_name_H-M   'P 1'
#
loop_
_entity.id
_entity.type
_entity.pdbx_description
1 polymer ?
#
loop_
_entity_poly.entity_id
_entity_poly.type
_entity_poly.pdbx_seq_one_letter_code
_entity_poly.pdbx_strand_id
1 'polypeptide(L)'
;MKKNSKLSGLYLGILFFLMYLPIGVVVVFSFNEARLPVRFTGFSLKWYQELFQDRDLIQALKNSLILAVSSCGVSAVIGTLGAVGLSRIHWKTKGVMEYISILPLMIPEIILGMVLMAFFYMLNLPFGMLTLLIGHTVFCVPYILMEVKARLVGMDPSLEEAARDLGAGSFRAFWDIPLPLIMPAVISGSLLAFAMSMDDVVISIFVTGPRVSTLPIKVYTQMKTGVTPEINALCTIMLGVILLVLAVYLIAGKRGKGKIKDEQ
;
A
#
# COMPACT_ATOMS: atom_id res chain seq x y z
N MET A 1 -10.36 -23.16 32.84
CA MET A 1 -9.14 -22.47 32.48
C MET A 1 -9.35 -20.94 32.42
N LYS A 2 -9.50 -20.27 33.57
CA LYS A 2 -9.84 -18.82 33.67
C LYS A 2 -8.78 -17.97 34.38
N LYS A 3 -7.58 -18.52 34.65
CA LYS A 3 -6.62 -17.90 35.59
C LYS A 3 -5.54 -16.97 34.95
N ASN A 4 -5.42 -16.84 33.63
CA ASN A 4 -4.32 -16.09 32.99
C ASN A 4 -4.77 -14.85 32.18
N SER A 5 -6.03 -14.43 32.28
CA SER A 5 -6.54 -13.30 31.49
C SER A 5 -5.85 -11.96 31.83
N LYS A 6 -5.54 -11.72 33.13
CA LYS A 6 -4.86 -10.48 33.56
C LYS A 6 -3.38 -10.43 33.15
N LEU A 7 -2.67 -11.57 33.26
CA LEU A 7 -1.27 -11.67 32.86
C LEU A 7 -1.12 -11.56 31.34
N SER A 8 -2.03 -12.19 30.59
CA SER A 8 -2.09 -12.07 29.15
C SER A 8 -2.41 -10.63 28.70
N GLY A 9 -3.35 -9.95 29.39
CA GLY A 9 -3.64 -8.54 29.13
C GLY A 9 -2.46 -7.61 29.40
N LEU A 10 -1.76 -7.84 30.51
CA LEU A 10 -0.53 -7.09 30.86
C LEU A 10 0.57 -7.30 29.80
N TYR A 11 0.80 -8.56 29.41
CA TYR A 11 1.78 -8.89 28.37
C TYR A 11 1.47 -8.20 27.04
N LEU A 12 0.21 -8.27 26.57
CA LEU A 12 -0.24 -7.60 25.36
C LEU A 12 -0.10 -6.08 25.48
N GLY A 13 -0.44 -5.50 26.64
CA GLY A 13 -0.29 -4.06 26.89
C GLY A 13 1.16 -3.60 26.78
N ILE A 14 2.10 -4.34 27.41
CA ILE A 14 3.54 -4.06 27.31
C ILE A 14 4.03 -4.21 25.86
N LEU A 15 3.59 -5.28 25.16
CA LEU A 15 3.98 -5.51 23.77
C LEU A 15 3.54 -4.33 22.88
N PHE A 16 2.28 -3.93 22.97
CA PHE A 16 1.78 -2.79 22.19
C PHE A 16 2.47 -1.48 22.57
N PHE A 17 2.67 -1.25 23.85
CA PHE A 17 3.41 -0.06 24.31
C PHE A 17 4.81 0.02 23.69
N LEU A 18 5.57 -1.09 23.72
CA LEU A 18 6.91 -1.15 23.13
C LEU A 18 6.89 -0.99 21.62
N MET A 19 5.89 -1.53 20.92
CA MET A 19 5.75 -1.38 19.47
C MET A 19 5.44 0.07 19.06
N TYR A 20 4.57 0.76 19.82
CA TYR A 20 4.16 2.12 19.48
C TYR A 20 5.05 3.20 20.09
N LEU A 21 5.93 2.85 21.05
CA LEU A 21 6.86 3.77 21.70
C LEU A 21 7.71 4.57 20.70
N PRO A 22 8.38 3.93 19.69
CA PRO A 22 9.17 4.68 18.72
C PRO A 22 8.34 5.70 17.92
N ILE A 23 7.10 5.37 17.57
CA ILE A 23 6.19 6.28 16.89
C ILE A 23 5.84 7.46 17.81
N GLY A 24 5.56 7.19 19.09
CA GLY A 24 5.33 8.24 20.08
C GLY A 24 6.53 9.17 20.23
N VAL A 25 7.75 8.64 20.18
CA VAL A 25 8.97 9.44 20.22
C VAL A 25 9.04 10.37 19.00
N VAL A 26 8.79 9.88 17.78
CA VAL A 26 8.77 10.70 16.57
C VAL A 26 7.75 11.84 16.72
N VAL A 27 6.54 11.54 17.21
CA VAL A 27 5.49 12.54 17.43
C VAL A 27 5.93 13.59 18.45
N VAL A 28 6.50 13.19 19.59
CA VAL A 28 6.98 14.14 20.61
C VAL A 28 8.10 15.01 20.07
N PHE A 29 9.08 14.42 19.38
CA PHE A 29 10.22 15.16 18.83
C PHE A 29 9.85 16.02 17.60
N SER A 30 8.71 15.82 16.98
CA SER A 30 8.18 16.74 15.95
C SER A 30 7.85 18.13 16.48
N PHE A 31 7.61 18.23 17.80
CA PHE A 31 7.35 19.50 18.50
C PHE A 31 8.57 20.04 19.24
N ASN A 32 9.74 19.37 19.13
CA ASN A 32 10.94 19.82 19.82
C ASN A 32 11.56 21.04 19.12
N GLU A 33 11.98 22.05 19.88
CA GLU A 33 12.61 23.26 19.35
C GLU A 33 14.00 22.99 18.74
N ALA A 34 14.77 22.09 19.34
CA ALA A 34 16.12 21.78 18.87
C ALA A 34 16.14 21.03 17.54
N ARG A 35 17.13 21.34 16.72
CA ARG A 35 17.36 20.65 15.43
C ARG A 35 17.81 19.21 15.59
N LEU A 36 18.54 18.90 16.65
CA LEU A 36 19.04 17.54 16.92
C LEU A 36 18.09 16.84 17.91
N PRO A 37 17.58 15.63 17.60
CA PRO A 37 16.65 14.91 18.46
C PRO A 37 17.35 14.17 19.61
N VAL A 38 18.31 14.82 20.28
CA VAL A 38 19.06 14.22 21.39
C VAL A 38 18.31 14.36 22.72
N ARG A 39 17.69 15.52 22.93
CA ARG A 39 16.88 15.81 24.11
C ARG A 39 15.76 16.79 23.76
N PHE A 40 14.68 16.74 24.51
CA PHE A 40 13.58 17.71 24.37
C PHE A 40 14.01 19.02 25.04
N THR A 41 14.03 20.11 24.26
CA THR A 41 14.50 21.43 24.71
C THR A 41 13.39 22.42 24.92
N GLY A 42 12.24 22.25 24.26
CA GLY A 42 11.07 23.12 24.33
C GLY A 42 10.03 22.75 23.28
N PHE A 43 8.82 23.22 23.48
CA PHE A 43 7.72 23.05 22.52
C PHE A 43 7.80 24.11 21.43
N SER A 44 7.78 23.68 20.15
CA SER A 44 7.77 24.58 19.00
C SER A 44 7.01 23.98 17.83
N LEU A 45 6.34 24.81 17.04
CA LEU A 45 5.71 24.45 15.76
C LEU A 45 6.56 24.85 14.55
N LYS A 46 7.80 25.30 14.79
CA LYS A 46 8.70 25.80 13.75
C LYS A 46 8.87 24.81 12.61
N TRP A 47 9.07 23.53 12.92
CA TRP A 47 9.31 22.49 11.92
C TRP A 47 8.11 22.21 11.01
N TYR A 48 6.90 22.45 11.51
CA TYR A 48 5.70 22.39 10.67
C TYR A 48 5.65 23.56 9.68
N GLN A 49 6.09 24.76 10.11
CA GLN A 49 6.18 25.91 9.20
C GLN A 49 7.27 25.71 8.14
N GLU A 50 8.45 25.23 8.54
CA GLU A 50 9.56 24.92 7.63
C GLU A 50 9.18 23.80 6.65
N LEU A 51 8.49 22.74 7.10
CA LEU A 51 7.97 21.67 6.26
C LEU A 51 7.10 22.21 5.10
N PHE A 52 6.18 23.13 5.39
CA PHE A 52 5.31 23.68 4.34
C PHE A 52 6.05 24.62 3.38
N GLN A 53 7.24 25.07 3.74
CA GLN A 53 8.12 25.89 2.89
C GLN A 53 9.13 25.04 2.09
N ASP A 54 9.41 23.79 2.51
CA ASP A 54 10.29 22.86 1.78
C ASP A 54 9.59 22.34 0.53
N ARG A 55 9.83 23.01 -0.59
CA ARG A 55 9.27 22.67 -1.90
C ARG A 55 9.70 21.28 -2.37
N ASP A 56 10.93 20.88 -2.05
CA ASP A 56 11.47 19.58 -2.47
C ASP A 56 10.78 18.42 -1.76
N LEU A 57 10.55 18.58 -0.45
CA LEU A 57 9.86 17.57 0.35
C LEU A 57 8.39 17.44 -0.05
N ILE A 58 7.71 18.56 -0.27
CA ILE A 58 6.33 18.58 -0.77
C ILE A 58 6.24 17.98 -2.17
N GLN A 59 7.20 18.28 -3.05
CA GLN A 59 7.24 17.68 -4.38
C GLN A 59 7.48 16.17 -4.32
N ALA A 60 8.37 15.69 -3.45
CA ALA A 60 8.61 14.28 -3.22
C ALA A 60 7.37 13.55 -2.69
N LEU A 61 6.61 14.18 -1.77
CA LEU A 61 5.33 13.65 -1.29
C LEU A 61 4.30 13.55 -2.43
N LYS A 62 4.16 14.60 -3.25
CA LYS A 62 3.27 14.58 -4.42
C LYS A 62 3.65 13.48 -5.41
N ASN A 63 4.93 13.32 -5.69
CA ASN A 63 5.43 12.28 -6.58
C ASN A 63 5.08 10.89 -6.04
N SER A 64 5.27 10.63 -4.72
CA SER A 64 4.91 9.37 -4.10
C SER A 64 3.41 9.10 -4.17
N LEU A 65 2.56 10.09 -3.90
CA LEU A 65 1.11 9.93 -4.00
C LEU A 65 0.65 9.64 -5.43
N ILE A 66 1.16 10.38 -6.41
CA ILE A 66 0.86 10.15 -7.82
C ILE A 66 1.32 8.74 -8.24
N LEU A 67 2.53 8.36 -7.86
CA LEU A 67 3.08 7.04 -8.14
C LEU A 67 2.25 5.93 -7.50
N ALA A 68 1.93 6.04 -6.22
CA ALA A 68 1.16 5.03 -5.49
C ALA A 68 -0.26 4.87 -6.04
N VAL A 69 -0.95 5.98 -6.34
CA VAL A 69 -2.30 5.93 -6.92
C VAL A 69 -2.26 5.35 -8.34
N SER A 70 -1.32 5.79 -9.17
CA SER A 70 -1.23 5.32 -10.56
C SER A 70 -0.80 3.86 -10.66
N SER A 71 0.23 3.44 -9.90
CA SER A 71 0.69 2.05 -9.88
C SER A 71 -0.38 1.11 -9.29
N CYS A 72 -1.05 1.54 -8.23
CA CYS A 72 -2.19 0.82 -7.65
C CYS A 72 -3.33 0.66 -8.67
N GLY A 73 -3.72 1.74 -9.38
CA GLY A 73 -4.77 1.70 -10.38
C GLY A 73 -4.45 0.74 -11.54
N VAL A 74 -3.24 0.84 -12.09
CA VAL A 74 -2.79 -0.07 -13.16
C VAL A 74 -2.72 -1.52 -12.65
N SER A 75 -2.17 -1.72 -11.45
CA SER A 75 -2.08 -3.06 -10.84
C SER A 75 -3.44 -3.65 -10.49
N ALA A 76 -4.43 -2.83 -10.12
CA ALA A 76 -5.79 -3.29 -9.87
C ALA A 76 -6.42 -3.89 -11.13
N VAL A 77 -6.23 -3.22 -12.27
CA VAL A 77 -6.72 -3.74 -13.55
C VAL A 77 -5.98 -5.02 -13.94
N ILE A 78 -4.65 -5.00 -13.97
CA ILE A 78 -3.84 -6.14 -14.42
C ILE A 78 -4.01 -7.33 -13.46
N GLY A 79 -3.92 -7.11 -12.15
CA GLY A 79 -4.05 -8.15 -11.13
C GLY A 79 -5.42 -8.80 -11.11
N THR A 80 -6.49 -7.99 -11.24
CA THR A 80 -7.87 -8.52 -11.32
C THR A 80 -8.09 -9.32 -12.58
N LEU A 81 -7.72 -8.78 -13.75
CA LEU A 81 -7.85 -9.51 -15.02
C LEU A 81 -6.99 -10.78 -15.03
N GLY A 82 -5.77 -10.70 -14.48
CA GLY A 82 -4.88 -11.84 -14.31
C GLY A 82 -5.49 -12.94 -13.44
N ALA A 83 -6.04 -12.59 -12.27
CA ALA A 83 -6.69 -13.53 -11.36
C ALA A 83 -7.92 -14.20 -11.99
N VAL A 84 -8.79 -13.40 -12.64
CA VAL A 84 -9.97 -13.91 -13.35
C VAL A 84 -9.56 -14.80 -14.52
N GLY A 85 -8.59 -14.38 -15.32
CA GLY A 85 -8.08 -15.18 -16.43
C GLY A 85 -7.52 -16.52 -15.95
N LEU A 86 -6.64 -16.52 -14.92
CA LEU A 86 -6.05 -17.71 -14.34
C LEU A 86 -7.11 -18.66 -13.71
N SER A 87 -8.19 -18.11 -13.14
CA SER A 87 -9.25 -18.95 -12.57
C SER A 87 -10.00 -19.75 -13.64
N ARG A 88 -10.12 -19.21 -14.86
CA ARG A 88 -10.85 -19.83 -16.00
C ARG A 88 -9.98 -20.74 -16.87
N ILE A 89 -8.66 -20.71 -16.71
CA ILE A 89 -7.75 -21.57 -17.49
C ILE A 89 -7.76 -22.97 -16.90
N HIS A 90 -7.94 -23.98 -17.76
CA HIS A 90 -7.89 -25.42 -17.42
C HIS A 90 -6.68 -26.11 -18.03
N TRP A 91 -5.67 -25.37 -18.46
CA TRP A 91 -4.48 -25.93 -19.11
C TRP A 91 -3.53 -26.55 -18.09
N LYS A 92 -2.74 -27.54 -18.54
CA LYS A 92 -1.70 -28.17 -17.71
C LYS A 92 -0.63 -27.19 -17.21
N THR A 93 -0.45 -26.07 -17.90
CA THR A 93 0.49 -24.99 -17.56
C THR A 93 -0.05 -23.96 -16.56
N LYS A 94 -1.30 -24.08 -16.12
CA LYS A 94 -1.94 -23.14 -15.16
C LYS A 94 -1.06 -22.89 -13.92
N GLY A 95 -0.55 -23.97 -13.30
CA GLY A 95 0.31 -23.87 -12.12
C GLY A 95 1.58 -23.06 -12.38
N VAL A 96 2.21 -23.27 -13.53
CA VAL A 96 3.41 -22.50 -13.91
C VAL A 96 3.09 -21.00 -14.06
N MET A 97 1.97 -20.67 -14.72
CA MET A 97 1.54 -19.27 -14.87
C MET A 97 1.24 -18.62 -13.52
N GLU A 98 0.62 -19.36 -12.60
CA GLU A 98 0.37 -18.89 -11.23
C GLU A 98 1.68 -18.59 -10.48
N TYR A 99 2.66 -19.50 -10.55
CA TYR A 99 3.98 -19.28 -9.93
C TYR A 99 4.72 -18.08 -10.54
N ILE A 100 4.70 -17.93 -11.86
CA ILE A 100 5.31 -16.79 -12.54
C ILE A 100 4.64 -15.47 -12.10
N SER A 101 3.32 -15.47 -11.93
CA SER A 101 2.58 -14.26 -11.54
C SER A 101 2.91 -13.77 -10.13
N ILE A 102 3.34 -14.66 -9.23
CA ILE A 102 3.74 -14.29 -7.86
C ILE A 102 5.26 -14.19 -7.68
N LEU A 103 6.02 -14.52 -8.72
CA LEU A 103 7.49 -14.52 -8.67
C LEU A 103 8.10 -13.20 -8.18
N PRO A 104 7.59 -12.01 -8.58
CA PRO A 104 8.13 -10.73 -8.09
C PRO A 104 8.11 -10.59 -6.56
N LEU A 105 7.16 -11.22 -5.85
CA LEU A 105 7.12 -11.21 -4.38
C LEU A 105 8.17 -12.13 -3.73
N MET A 106 8.66 -13.11 -4.46
CA MET A 106 9.66 -14.06 -3.95
C MET A 106 11.09 -13.58 -4.18
N ILE A 107 11.28 -12.66 -5.12
CA ILE A 107 12.59 -12.10 -5.44
C ILE A 107 12.93 -11.04 -4.40
N PRO A 108 14.13 -11.04 -3.79
CA PRO A 108 14.57 -9.94 -2.93
C PRO A 108 14.50 -8.60 -3.67
N GLU A 109 13.93 -7.58 -3.02
CA GLU A 109 13.64 -6.27 -3.64
C GLU A 109 14.86 -5.64 -4.30
N ILE A 110 16.05 -5.76 -3.67
CA ILE A 110 17.32 -5.26 -4.24
C ILE A 110 17.61 -5.92 -5.60
N ILE A 111 17.40 -7.24 -5.69
CA ILE A 111 17.65 -7.99 -6.94
C ILE A 111 16.62 -7.57 -7.99
N LEU A 112 15.35 -7.47 -7.60
CA LEU A 112 14.29 -7.01 -8.51
C LEU A 112 14.58 -5.60 -9.02
N GLY A 113 14.98 -4.67 -8.16
CA GLY A 113 15.36 -3.31 -8.53
C GLY A 113 16.53 -3.26 -9.51
N MET A 114 17.59 -4.04 -9.26
CA MET A 114 18.74 -4.13 -10.16
C MET A 114 18.37 -4.73 -11.53
N VAL A 115 17.53 -5.76 -11.56
CA VAL A 115 17.08 -6.39 -12.82
C VAL A 115 16.22 -5.40 -13.61
N LEU A 116 15.30 -4.69 -12.96
CA LEU A 116 14.48 -3.66 -13.60
C LEU A 116 15.35 -2.51 -14.15
N MET A 117 16.32 -2.05 -13.37
CA MET A 117 17.28 -1.03 -13.82
C MET A 117 18.02 -1.48 -15.09
N ALA A 118 18.59 -2.69 -15.08
CA ALA A 118 19.30 -3.25 -16.24
C ALA A 118 18.35 -3.38 -17.44
N PHE A 119 17.14 -3.86 -17.23
CA PHE A 119 16.12 -4.01 -18.27
C PHE A 119 15.73 -2.67 -18.90
N PHE A 120 15.47 -1.64 -18.08
CA PHE A 120 15.14 -0.30 -18.58
C PHE A 120 16.30 0.35 -19.32
N TYR A 121 17.54 0.13 -18.84
CA TYR A 121 18.74 0.59 -19.52
C TYR A 121 18.89 -0.06 -20.91
N MET A 122 18.69 -1.37 -21.02
CA MET A 122 18.73 -2.11 -22.31
C MET A 122 17.67 -1.61 -23.30
N LEU A 123 16.51 -1.18 -22.81
CA LEU A 123 15.44 -0.61 -23.62
C LEU A 123 15.63 0.88 -23.93
N ASN A 124 16.71 1.50 -23.46
CA ASN A 124 16.97 2.94 -23.57
C ASN A 124 15.83 3.81 -23.03
N LEU A 125 15.11 3.32 -22.00
CA LEU A 125 14.05 4.09 -21.36
C LEU A 125 14.66 5.17 -20.46
N PRO A 126 14.18 6.42 -20.55
CA PRO A 126 14.62 7.47 -19.65
C PRO A 126 14.12 7.20 -18.23
N PHE A 127 15.06 7.16 -17.28
CA PHE A 127 14.73 6.96 -15.86
C PHE A 127 13.93 8.15 -15.30
N GLY A 128 12.84 7.85 -14.58
CA GLY A 128 11.94 8.87 -14.03
C GLY A 128 10.59 8.28 -13.58
N MET A 129 9.53 9.07 -13.67
CA MET A 129 8.20 8.67 -13.22
C MET A 129 7.66 7.43 -13.95
N LEU A 130 7.97 7.27 -15.25
CA LEU A 130 7.51 6.12 -16.04
C LEU A 130 8.17 4.82 -15.58
N THR A 131 9.49 4.82 -15.40
CA THR A 131 10.22 3.62 -14.91
C THR A 131 9.85 3.28 -13.46
N LEU A 132 9.60 4.30 -12.62
CA LEU A 132 9.01 4.11 -11.29
C LEU A 132 7.63 3.45 -11.38
N LEU A 133 6.74 3.97 -12.24
CA LEU A 133 5.39 3.42 -12.42
C LEU A 133 5.43 1.95 -12.85
N ILE A 134 6.25 1.61 -13.83
CA ILE A 134 6.40 0.24 -14.29
C ILE A 134 6.96 -0.64 -13.17
N GLY A 135 8.05 -0.21 -12.51
CA GLY A 135 8.67 -0.94 -11.40
C GLY A 135 7.69 -1.22 -10.28
N HIS A 136 6.95 -0.19 -9.83
CA HIS A 136 5.95 -0.34 -8.77
C HIS A 136 4.79 -1.24 -9.21
N THR A 137 4.34 -1.15 -10.47
CA THR A 137 3.31 -2.03 -11.00
C THR A 137 3.74 -3.50 -10.94
N VAL A 138 5.00 -3.80 -11.29
CA VAL A 138 5.52 -5.18 -11.30
C VAL A 138 5.38 -5.87 -9.94
N PHE A 139 5.71 -5.19 -8.83
CA PHE A 139 5.56 -5.81 -7.51
C PHE A 139 4.17 -5.62 -6.88
N CYS A 140 3.38 -4.64 -7.32
CA CYS A 140 2.02 -4.42 -6.83
C CYS A 140 1.01 -5.42 -7.41
N VAL A 141 1.16 -5.82 -8.68
CA VAL A 141 0.23 -6.76 -9.36
C VAL A 141 0.02 -8.06 -8.59
N PRO A 142 1.06 -8.76 -8.11
CA PRO A 142 0.89 -10.01 -7.38
C PRO A 142 0.02 -9.89 -6.12
N TYR A 143 0.10 -8.79 -5.37
CA TYR A 143 -0.73 -8.59 -4.17
C TYR A 143 -2.22 -8.61 -4.50
N ILE A 144 -2.61 -7.85 -5.53
CA ILE A 144 -4.00 -7.77 -5.96
C ILE A 144 -4.46 -9.10 -6.56
N LEU A 145 -3.60 -9.71 -7.38
CA LEU A 145 -3.89 -11.01 -7.98
C LEU A 145 -4.15 -12.09 -6.93
N MET A 146 -3.35 -12.15 -5.87
CA MET A 146 -3.52 -13.13 -4.79
C MET A 146 -4.81 -12.90 -4.02
N GLU A 147 -5.15 -11.65 -3.66
CA GLU A 147 -6.38 -11.30 -2.94
C GLU A 147 -7.62 -11.66 -3.77
N VAL A 148 -7.62 -11.27 -5.04
CA VAL A 148 -8.74 -11.56 -5.96
C VAL A 148 -8.87 -13.06 -6.21
N LYS A 149 -7.74 -13.77 -6.42
CA LYS A 149 -7.74 -15.22 -6.61
C LYS A 149 -8.30 -15.95 -5.38
N ALA A 150 -7.89 -15.56 -4.17
CA ALA A 150 -8.41 -16.14 -2.93
C ALA A 150 -9.94 -15.96 -2.83
N ARG A 151 -10.47 -14.83 -3.27
CA ARG A 151 -11.90 -14.58 -3.28
C ARG A 151 -12.64 -15.40 -4.32
N LEU A 152 -12.05 -15.57 -5.52
CA LEU A 152 -12.64 -16.38 -6.61
C LEU A 152 -12.74 -17.87 -6.24
N VAL A 153 -11.77 -18.43 -5.50
CA VAL A 153 -11.81 -19.84 -5.04
C VAL A 153 -13.03 -20.12 -4.16
N GLY A 154 -13.52 -19.15 -3.39
CA GLY A 154 -14.70 -19.30 -2.54
C GLY A 154 -16.03 -18.98 -3.23
N MET A 155 -16.05 -18.74 -4.53
CA MET A 155 -17.24 -18.36 -5.29
C MET A 155 -17.86 -19.57 -5.97
N ASP A 156 -19.21 -19.67 -5.90
CA ASP A 156 -19.95 -20.73 -6.59
C ASP A 156 -20.05 -20.40 -8.10
N PRO A 157 -19.49 -21.27 -8.99
CA PRO A 157 -19.57 -21.06 -10.43
C PRO A 157 -20.99 -21.02 -10.98
N SER A 158 -21.96 -21.66 -10.31
CA SER A 158 -23.35 -21.72 -10.73
C SER A 158 -24.02 -20.36 -10.84
N LEU A 159 -23.53 -19.36 -10.11
CA LEU A 159 -24.05 -17.99 -10.17
C LEU A 159 -23.85 -17.34 -11.56
N GLU A 160 -22.67 -17.54 -12.16
CA GLU A 160 -22.39 -17.03 -13.51
C GLU A 160 -23.11 -17.86 -14.59
N GLU A 161 -23.23 -19.17 -14.40
CA GLU A 161 -23.96 -20.07 -15.29
C GLU A 161 -25.46 -19.70 -15.33
N ALA A 162 -26.08 -19.49 -14.18
CA ALA A 162 -27.48 -19.07 -14.09
C ALA A 162 -27.75 -17.73 -14.82
N ALA A 163 -26.84 -16.78 -14.76
CA ALA A 163 -26.98 -15.53 -15.52
C ALA A 163 -26.91 -15.74 -17.03
N ARG A 164 -26.08 -16.68 -17.48
CA ARG A 164 -25.98 -17.03 -18.90
C ARG A 164 -27.21 -17.77 -19.37
N ASP A 165 -27.80 -18.63 -18.57
CA ASP A 165 -29.04 -19.34 -18.87
C ASP A 165 -30.21 -18.37 -19.03
N LEU A 166 -30.17 -17.24 -18.30
CA LEU A 166 -31.11 -16.12 -18.46
C LEU A 166 -30.81 -15.22 -19.65
N GLY A 167 -29.86 -15.58 -20.52
CA GLY A 167 -29.52 -14.88 -21.76
C GLY A 167 -28.48 -13.77 -21.63
N ALA A 168 -27.79 -13.65 -20.48
CA ALA A 168 -26.70 -12.69 -20.34
C ALA A 168 -25.48 -13.14 -21.16
N GLY A 169 -24.91 -12.24 -21.98
CA GLY A 169 -23.63 -12.46 -22.63
C GLY A 169 -22.51 -12.57 -21.61
N SER A 170 -21.39 -13.25 -21.94
CA SER A 170 -20.28 -13.52 -21.03
C SER A 170 -19.71 -12.26 -20.33
N PHE A 171 -19.64 -11.13 -21.05
CA PHE A 171 -19.15 -9.87 -20.49
C PHE A 171 -20.13 -9.30 -19.45
N ARG A 172 -21.43 -9.33 -19.76
CA ARG A 172 -22.47 -8.83 -18.85
C ARG A 172 -22.59 -9.73 -17.63
N ALA A 173 -22.56 -11.06 -17.81
CA ALA A 173 -22.58 -12.00 -16.70
C ALA A 173 -21.41 -11.76 -15.73
N PHE A 174 -20.19 -11.52 -16.26
CA PHE A 174 -19.02 -11.18 -15.44
C PHE A 174 -19.19 -9.85 -14.69
N TRP A 175 -19.71 -8.82 -15.37
CA TRP A 175 -19.85 -7.48 -14.80
C TRP A 175 -20.91 -7.42 -13.71
N ASP A 176 -22.03 -8.14 -13.89
CA ASP A 176 -23.16 -8.10 -12.98
C ASP A 176 -22.99 -9.04 -11.76
N ILE A 177 -22.19 -10.11 -11.86
CA ILE A 177 -22.09 -11.13 -10.81
C ILE A 177 -20.67 -11.27 -10.23
N PRO A 178 -19.65 -11.80 -10.94
CA PRO A 178 -18.32 -11.97 -10.36
C PRO A 178 -17.68 -10.65 -9.92
N LEU A 179 -17.74 -9.61 -10.74
CA LEU A 179 -17.06 -8.35 -10.44
C LEU A 179 -17.51 -7.69 -9.13
N PRO A 180 -18.81 -7.51 -8.85
CA PRO A 180 -19.24 -6.98 -7.55
C PRO A 180 -18.84 -7.87 -6.36
N LEU A 181 -18.85 -9.19 -6.54
CA LEU A 181 -18.50 -10.15 -5.51
C LEU A 181 -16.99 -10.16 -5.17
N ILE A 182 -16.12 -9.89 -6.15
CA ILE A 182 -14.68 -9.78 -5.94
C ILE A 182 -14.23 -8.36 -5.58
N MET A 183 -15.08 -7.34 -5.75
CA MET A 183 -14.73 -5.94 -5.52
C MET A 183 -14.14 -5.67 -4.13
N PRO A 184 -14.64 -6.27 -3.03
CA PRO A 184 -14.00 -6.11 -1.72
C PRO A 184 -12.55 -6.61 -1.70
N ALA A 185 -12.23 -7.70 -2.42
CA ALA A 185 -10.87 -8.22 -2.53
C ALA A 185 -9.98 -7.32 -3.42
N VAL A 186 -10.54 -6.77 -4.50
CA VAL A 186 -9.85 -5.78 -5.34
C VAL A 186 -9.48 -4.55 -4.51
N ILE A 187 -10.42 -4.03 -3.72
CA ILE A 187 -10.17 -2.87 -2.86
C ILE A 187 -9.12 -3.19 -1.79
N SER A 188 -9.23 -4.35 -1.11
CA SER A 188 -8.27 -4.79 -0.10
C SER A 188 -6.86 -4.93 -0.68
N GLY A 189 -6.72 -5.65 -1.80
CA GLY A 189 -5.44 -5.80 -2.50
C GLY A 189 -4.88 -4.47 -2.99
N SER A 190 -5.74 -3.57 -3.45
CA SER A 190 -5.34 -2.23 -3.89
C SER A 190 -4.84 -1.35 -2.74
N LEU A 191 -5.48 -1.42 -1.57
CA LEU A 191 -5.00 -0.71 -0.39
C LEU A 191 -3.64 -1.23 0.07
N LEU A 192 -3.43 -2.55 0.02
CA LEU A 192 -2.12 -3.15 0.32
C LEU A 192 -1.07 -2.71 -0.70
N ALA A 193 -1.36 -2.78 -2.00
CA ALA A 193 -0.47 -2.32 -3.07
C ALA A 193 -0.13 -0.82 -2.94
N PHE A 194 -1.11 0.01 -2.58
CA PHE A 194 -0.89 1.43 -2.30
C PHE A 194 0.08 1.64 -1.14
N ALA A 195 -0.12 0.92 -0.02
CA ALA A 195 0.76 1.02 1.15
C ALA A 195 2.19 0.59 0.80
N MET A 196 2.35 -0.53 0.09
CA MET A 196 3.66 -1.02 -0.37
C MET A 196 4.35 -0.03 -1.31
N SER A 197 3.60 0.59 -2.23
CA SER A 197 4.15 1.60 -3.14
C SER A 197 4.57 2.88 -2.41
N MET A 198 3.85 3.27 -1.35
CA MET A 198 4.19 4.45 -0.54
C MET A 198 5.42 4.26 0.34
N ASP A 199 5.74 3.03 0.71
CA ASP A 199 6.87 2.71 1.60
C ASP A 199 8.14 2.30 0.83
N ASP A 200 8.04 2.02 -0.48
CA ASP A 200 9.15 1.52 -1.26
C ASP A 200 10.29 2.55 -1.41
N VAL A 201 11.44 2.15 -0.92
CA VAL A 201 12.72 2.84 -1.11
C VAL A 201 13.60 2.08 -2.09
N VAL A 202 13.59 0.75 -1.97
CA VAL A 202 14.61 -0.11 -2.56
C VAL A 202 14.49 -0.12 -4.08
N ILE A 203 13.36 -0.50 -4.61
CA ILE A 203 13.14 -0.51 -6.07
C ILE A 203 13.23 0.91 -6.61
N SER A 204 12.63 1.87 -5.90
CA SER A 204 12.64 3.28 -6.29
C SER A 204 14.05 3.84 -6.50
N ILE A 205 15.04 3.51 -5.66
CA ILE A 205 16.42 3.98 -5.82
C ILE A 205 17.03 3.53 -7.15
N PHE A 206 16.72 2.29 -7.59
CA PHE A 206 17.29 1.74 -8.83
C PHE A 206 16.63 2.28 -10.10
N VAL A 207 15.33 2.60 -10.03
CA VAL A 207 14.55 2.93 -11.24
C VAL A 207 14.15 4.40 -11.31
N THR A 208 14.49 5.22 -10.31
CA THR A 208 14.25 6.67 -10.34
C THR A 208 15.22 7.39 -11.26
N GLY A 209 14.82 8.59 -11.72
CA GLY A 209 15.67 9.46 -12.51
C GLY A 209 16.17 10.67 -11.70
N PRO A 210 17.14 11.43 -12.23
CA PRO A 210 17.76 12.54 -11.51
C PRO A 210 16.80 13.71 -11.20
N ARG A 211 15.67 13.77 -11.88
CA ARG A 211 14.68 14.85 -11.74
C ARG A 211 13.46 14.45 -10.92
N VAL A 212 13.35 13.19 -10.52
CA VAL A 212 12.20 12.67 -9.80
C VAL A 212 12.67 12.02 -8.50
N SER A 213 12.17 12.50 -7.39
CA SER A 213 12.40 11.87 -6.09
C SER A 213 11.07 11.52 -5.46
N THR A 214 10.98 10.36 -4.83
CA THR A 214 9.85 9.97 -3.99
C THR A 214 10.13 10.32 -2.53
N LEU A 215 9.08 10.38 -1.72
CA LEU A 215 9.21 10.69 -0.31
C LEU A 215 10.12 9.69 0.43
N PRO A 216 9.97 8.35 0.25
CA PRO A 216 10.87 7.38 0.87
C PRO A 216 12.34 7.58 0.51
N ILE A 217 12.66 7.88 -0.76
CA ILE A 217 14.05 8.20 -1.17
C ILE A 217 14.56 9.44 -0.45
N LYS A 218 13.74 10.50 -0.37
CA LYS A 218 14.13 11.75 0.30
C LYS A 218 14.41 11.51 1.79
N VAL A 219 13.50 10.81 2.48
CA VAL A 219 13.66 10.43 3.90
C VAL A 219 14.92 9.58 4.08
N TYR A 220 15.13 8.55 3.26
CA TYR A 220 16.31 7.70 3.33
C TYR A 220 17.62 8.47 3.14
N THR A 221 17.64 9.40 2.20
CA THR A 221 18.83 10.24 1.96
C THR A 221 19.10 11.15 3.14
N GLN A 222 18.08 11.75 3.73
CA GLN A 222 18.22 12.61 4.91
C GLN A 222 18.63 11.82 6.14
N MET A 223 18.18 10.58 6.30
CA MET A 223 18.65 9.72 7.41
C MET A 223 20.18 9.49 7.39
N LYS A 224 20.80 9.45 6.21
CA LYS A 224 22.27 9.30 6.10
C LYS A 224 23.04 10.58 6.48
N THR A 225 22.43 11.75 6.31
CA THR A 225 23.03 13.05 6.60
C THR A 225 22.64 13.61 7.97
N GLY A 226 21.73 12.94 8.67
CA GLY A 226 21.14 13.34 9.95
C GLY A 226 19.65 13.64 9.78
N VAL A 227 18.80 12.99 10.61
CA VAL A 227 17.33 13.18 10.57
C VAL A 227 17.00 14.63 10.95
N THR A 228 16.39 15.35 10.05
CA THR A 228 15.87 16.69 10.34
C THR A 228 14.52 16.59 11.06
N PRO A 229 14.20 17.47 12.01
CA PRO A 229 12.92 17.45 12.70
C PRO A 229 11.71 17.68 11.80
N GLU A 230 11.90 18.28 10.61
CA GLU A 230 10.89 18.41 9.56
C GLU A 230 10.33 17.05 9.13
N ILE A 231 11.18 16.01 9.08
CA ILE A 231 10.72 14.62 8.78
C ILE A 231 9.83 14.12 9.91
N ASN A 232 10.17 14.40 11.17
CA ASN A 232 9.32 14.02 12.29
C ASN A 232 7.96 14.71 12.21
N ALA A 233 7.94 16.00 11.82
CA ALA A 233 6.70 16.74 11.59
C ALA A 233 5.88 16.14 10.44
N LEU A 234 6.52 15.79 9.32
CA LEU A 234 5.86 15.13 8.19
C LEU A 234 5.28 13.76 8.59
N CYS A 235 6.06 12.90 9.25
CA CYS A 235 5.60 11.60 9.73
C CYS A 235 4.41 11.75 10.69
N THR A 236 4.44 12.77 11.56
CA THR A 236 3.34 13.06 12.49
C THR A 236 2.07 13.48 11.76
N ILE A 237 2.17 14.33 10.72
CA ILE A 237 1.03 14.71 9.88
C ILE A 237 0.48 13.48 9.16
N MET A 238 1.34 12.68 8.53
CA MET A 238 0.92 11.46 7.82
C MET A 238 0.20 10.48 8.76
N LEU A 239 0.75 10.25 9.95
CA LEU A 239 0.11 9.44 10.99
C LEU A 239 -1.26 10.03 11.39
N GLY A 240 -1.34 11.34 11.58
CA GLY A 240 -2.59 12.04 11.89
C GLY A 240 -3.65 11.85 10.81
N VAL A 241 -3.27 11.95 9.54
CA VAL A 241 -4.17 11.70 8.39
C VAL A 241 -4.65 10.25 8.38
N ILE A 242 -3.75 9.27 8.57
CA ILE A 242 -4.12 7.86 8.61
C ILE A 242 -5.10 7.58 9.75
N LEU A 243 -4.82 8.10 10.96
CA LEU A 243 -5.70 7.93 12.11
C LEU A 243 -7.06 8.60 11.90
N LEU A 244 -7.09 9.76 11.26
CA LEU A 244 -8.33 10.47 10.93
C LEU A 244 -9.17 9.67 9.94
N VAL A 245 -8.57 9.16 8.86
CA VAL A 245 -9.25 8.31 7.87
C VAL A 245 -9.80 7.06 8.54
N LEU A 246 -9.01 6.40 9.38
CA LEU A 246 -9.44 5.22 10.15
C LEU A 246 -10.61 5.54 11.09
N ALA A 247 -10.54 6.65 11.81
CA ALA A 247 -11.61 7.10 12.70
C ALA A 247 -12.92 7.36 11.93
N VAL A 248 -12.84 8.06 10.80
CA VAL A 248 -14.00 8.32 9.93
C VAL A 248 -14.59 7.01 9.41
N TYR A 249 -13.77 6.08 8.96
CA TYR A 249 -14.21 4.76 8.50
C TYR A 249 -14.95 3.96 9.60
N LEU A 250 -14.40 3.94 10.81
CA LEU A 250 -15.01 3.24 11.95
C LEU A 250 -16.35 3.86 12.38
N ILE A 251 -16.43 5.20 12.35
CA ILE A 251 -17.67 5.92 12.70
C ILE A 251 -18.75 5.68 11.63
N ALA A 252 -18.38 5.76 10.35
CA ALA A 252 -19.29 5.50 9.23
C ALA A 252 -19.81 4.06 9.25
N GLY A 253 -18.94 3.08 9.51
CA GLY A 253 -19.30 1.66 9.60
C GLY A 253 -20.26 1.35 10.77
N LYS A 254 -20.14 2.05 11.90
CA LYS A 254 -21.08 1.93 13.02
C LYS A 254 -22.47 2.47 12.70
N ARG A 255 -22.56 3.57 11.94
CA ARG A 255 -23.85 4.16 11.53
C ARG A 255 -24.61 3.28 10.54
N GLY A 256 -23.93 2.54 9.67
CA GLY A 256 -24.56 1.58 8.76
C GLY A 256 -25.17 0.37 9.48
N LYS A 257 -24.51 -0.13 10.52
CA LYS A 257 -25.01 -1.26 11.30
C LYS A 257 -26.20 -0.91 12.25
N GLY A 258 -26.30 0.35 12.66
CA GLY A 258 -27.45 0.82 13.47
C GLY A 258 -28.76 0.83 12.70
N LYS A 259 -28.74 1.26 11.42
CA LYS A 259 -29.95 1.31 10.58
C LYS A 259 -30.57 -0.06 10.25
N ILE A 260 -29.75 -1.11 10.17
CA ILE A 260 -30.24 -2.47 9.88
C ILE A 260 -30.92 -3.11 11.11
N LYS A 261 -30.60 -2.63 12.33
CA LYS A 261 -31.17 -3.16 13.57
C LYS A 261 -32.53 -2.54 13.93
N ASP A 262 -32.83 -1.37 13.37
CA ASP A 262 -34.10 -0.68 13.61
C ASP A 262 -35.19 -1.06 12.59
N GLU A 263 -34.83 -1.86 11.56
CA GLU A 263 -35.77 -2.38 10.53
C GLU A 263 -36.14 -3.88 10.73
N GLN A 264 -35.66 -4.53 11.79
CA GLN A 264 -36.04 -5.90 12.21
C GLN A 264 -36.84 -5.88 13.53
#